data_5bc44a6386468b8221f0fe097c1d8486
#
_entry.id   5bc44a6386468b8221f0fe097c1d8486
#
_cell.length_a   1.000
_cell.length_b   1.000
_cell.length_c   1.000
_cell.angle_alpha   90.00
_cell.angle_beta   90.00
_cell.angle_gamma   90.00
#
_symmetry.space_group_name_H-M   'P 1'
#
loop_
_entity.id
_entity.type
_entity.pdbx_description
1 polymer ?
#
loop_
_entity_poly.entity_id
_entity_poly.type
_entity_poly.pdbx_seq_one_letter_code
_entity_poly.pdbx_strand_id
1 'polypeptide(L)'
;EERGQSESIAKNLIEMASLTVPVIAIVIGEGGSGGALGIGISNKVLMLENSTYSVISPEGAAALLWKDSNLAKIAAETMKITANDLKGLNIVDEVINEPLGGAHKDIESLPPPNSQKAEQCIVCYI
;
A
#
# COMPACT_ATOMS: atom_id res chain seq x y z
N GLU A 1 -1.97 -19.58 10.43
CA GLU A 1 -1.04 -19.94 11.50
C GLU A 1 -0.41 -21.32 11.28
N GLU A 2 -1.16 -22.35 10.90
CA GLU A 2 -0.64 -23.73 10.69
C GLU A 2 0.46 -23.83 9.63
N ARG A 3 0.57 -22.85 8.74
CA ARG A 3 1.57 -22.79 7.66
C ARG A 3 2.69 -21.77 7.92
N GLY A 4 2.77 -21.18 9.10
CA GLY A 4 3.82 -20.24 9.48
C GLY A 4 3.77 -18.89 8.75
N GLN A 5 2.57 -18.43 8.32
CA GLN A 5 2.43 -17.13 7.62
C GLN A 5 2.91 -15.95 8.46
N SER A 6 2.56 -15.91 9.74
CA SER A 6 2.97 -14.82 10.63
C SER A 6 4.48 -14.73 10.78
N GLU A 7 5.15 -15.88 10.91
CA GLU A 7 6.61 -15.94 10.97
C GLU A 7 7.25 -15.49 9.65
N SER A 8 6.69 -15.91 8.52
CA SER A 8 7.17 -15.50 7.20
C SER A 8 7.04 -14.00 6.99
N ILE A 9 5.92 -13.39 7.39
CA ILE A 9 5.72 -11.94 7.33
C ILE A 9 6.74 -11.22 8.22
N ALA A 10 6.95 -11.70 9.45
CA ALA A 10 7.93 -11.09 10.36
C ALA A 10 9.37 -11.17 9.82
N LYS A 11 9.75 -12.31 9.22
CA LYS A 11 11.05 -12.45 8.56
C LYS A 11 11.19 -11.50 7.37
N ASN A 12 10.15 -11.38 6.54
CA ASN A 12 10.17 -10.46 5.41
C ASN A 12 10.35 -9.00 5.84
N LEU A 13 9.73 -8.58 6.96
CA LEU A 13 9.95 -7.25 7.53
C LEU A 13 11.43 -7.00 7.86
N ILE A 14 12.09 -7.98 8.50
CA ILE A 14 13.50 -7.88 8.87
C ILE A 14 14.39 -7.85 7.62
N GLU A 15 14.14 -8.74 6.66
CA GLU A 15 14.90 -8.83 5.42
C GLU A 15 14.76 -7.54 4.57
N MET A 16 13.54 -7.03 4.42
CA MET A 16 13.28 -5.78 3.71
C MET A 16 13.98 -4.59 4.38
N ALA A 17 13.96 -4.52 5.72
CA ALA A 17 14.62 -3.47 6.46
C ALA A 17 16.16 -3.53 6.37
N SER A 18 16.73 -4.70 6.06
CA SER A 18 18.17 -4.92 5.93
C SER A 18 18.72 -4.62 4.53
N LEU A 19 17.85 -4.38 3.54
CA LEU A 19 18.28 -4.10 2.17
C LEU A 19 19.08 -2.79 2.09
N THR A 20 20.22 -2.86 1.41
CA THR A 20 21.13 -1.72 1.20
C THR A 20 20.93 -1.05 -0.17
N VAL A 21 20.00 -1.57 -0.96
CA VAL A 21 19.61 -1.02 -2.25
C VAL A 21 18.32 -0.22 -2.13
N PRO A 22 18.10 0.81 -2.96
CA PRO A 22 16.84 1.54 -2.97
C PRO A 22 15.65 0.62 -3.27
N VAL A 23 14.59 0.76 -2.50
CA VAL A 23 13.33 0.02 -2.68
C VAL A 23 12.20 1.01 -2.91
N ILE A 24 11.39 0.75 -3.93
CA ILE A 24 10.18 1.52 -4.25
C ILE A 24 9.00 0.56 -4.12
N ALA A 25 8.01 0.92 -3.30
CA ALA A 25 6.74 0.22 -3.21
C ALA A 25 5.67 0.97 -4.01
N ILE A 26 4.86 0.23 -4.75
CA ILE A 26 3.75 0.79 -5.52
C ILE A 26 2.47 0.06 -5.14
N VAL A 27 1.52 0.78 -4.53
CA VAL A 27 0.19 0.26 -4.22
C VAL A 27 -0.68 0.40 -5.46
N ILE A 28 -1.06 -0.74 -6.06
CA ILE A 28 -1.82 -0.79 -7.31
C ILE A 28 -3.28 -1.20 -7.12
N GLY A 29 -3.65 -1.63 -5.92
CA GLY A 29 -4.98 -2.10 -5.58
C GLY A 29 -5.27 -1.91 -4.10
N GLU A 30 -5.49 -3.01 -3.38
CA GLU A 30 -5.74 -2.99 -1.94
C GLU A 30 -4.51 -3.47 -1.17
N GLY A 31 -3.72 -2.54 -0.68
CA GLY A 31 -2.61 -2.83 0.23
C GLY A 31 -3.12 -2.92 1.67
N GLY A 32 -3.12 -4.12 2.25
CA GLY A 32 -3.68 -4.32 3.60
C GLY A 32 -2.83 -5.19 4.52
N SER A 33 -3.02 -4.97 5.84
CA SER A 33 -2.49 -5.81 6.91
C SER A 33 -0.95 -5.85 6.97
N GLY A 34 -0.41 -6.91 7.57
CA GLY A 34 1.03 -7.10 7.76
C GLY A 34 1.83 -7.24 6.46
N GLY A 35 1.21 -7.79 5.41
CA GLY A 35 1.85 -7.88 4.09
C GLY A 35 2.11 -6.50 3.48
N ALA A 36 1.13 -5.62 3.57
CA ALA A 36 1.27 -4.23 3.11
C ALA A 36 2.33 -3.46 3.92
N LEU A 37 2.40 -3.68 5.24
CA LEU A 37 3.44 -3.10 6.09
C LEU A 37 4.83 -3.57 5.67
N GLY A 38 5.00 -4.87 5.36
CA GLY A 38 6.28 -5.44 4.95
C GLY A 38 6.82 -4.81 3.68
N ILE A 39 5.95 -4.55 2.71
CA ILE A 39 6.33 -3.91 1.46
C ILE A 39 6.46 -2.38 1.65
N GLY A 40 5.67 -1.81 2.55
CA GLY A 40 5.76 -0.38 2.92
C GLY A 40 7.06 0.03 3.60
N ILE A 41 7.89 -0.93 4.06
CA ILE A 41 9.28 -0.68 4.47
C ILE A 41 10.12 -0.46 3.20
N SER A 42 9.95 0.68 2.60
CA SER A 42 10.61 1.06 1.36
C SER A 42 11.13 2.50 1.46
N ASN A 43 12.03 2.89 0.56
CA ASN A 43 12.56 4.24 0.52
C ASN A 43 11.55 5.23 -0.07
N LYS A 44 10.63 4.72 -0.91
CA LYS A 44 9.50 5.48 -1.47
C LYS A 44 8.27 4.60 -1.57
N VAL A 45 7.13 5.18 -1.23
CA VAL A 45 5.80 4.58 -1.41
C VAL A 45 5.03 5.40 -2.43
N LEU A 46 4.70 4.78 -3.54
CA LEU A 46 3.84 5.33 -4.59
C LEU A 46 2.47 4.63 -4.52
N MET A 47 1.45 5.29 -5.00
CA MET A 47 0.08 4.74 -4.91
C MET A 47 -0.72 5.15 -6.13
N LEU A 48 -1.46 4.22 -6.75
CA LEU A 48 -2.43 4.56 -7.78
C LEU A 48 -3.60 5.34 -7.17
N GLU A 49 -4.16 6.24 -7.94
CA GLU A 49 -5.22 7.17 -7.53
C GLU A 49 -6.43 6.49 -6.88
N ASN A 50 -6.82 5.32 -7.41
CA ASN A 50 -7.99 4.57 -6.95
C ASN A 50 -7.65 3.39 -6.02
N SER A 51 -6.41 3.26 -5.59
CA SER A 51 -5.99 2.22 -4.66
C SER A 51 -6.24 2.62 -3.20
N THR A 52 -6.20 1.64 -2.31
CA THR A 52 -6.32 1.83 -0.86
C THR A 52 -5.14 1.20 -0.14
N TYR A 53 -4.72 1.80 0.97
CA TYR A 53 -3.62 1.29 1.78
C TYR A 53 -3.93 1.45 3.26
N SER A 54 -3.94 0.33 4.00
CA SER A 54 -4.26 0.35 5.43
C SER A 54 -3.68 -0.86 6.16
N VAL A 55 -3.51 -0.74 7.47
CA VAL A 55 -3.02 -1.83 8.33
C VAL A 55 -4.10 -2.86 8.69
N ILE A 56 -5.37 -2.51 8.50
CA ILE A 56 -6.53 -3.35 8.83
C ILE A 56 -7.68 -2.99 7.90
N SER A 57 -8.56 -3.96 7.60
CA SER A 57 -9.78 -3.66 6.84
C SER A 57 -10.75 -2.77 7.61
N PRO A 58 -11.60 -1.99 6.91
CA PRO A 58 -12.63 -1.19 7.57
C PRO A 58 -13.57 -2.00 8.47
N GLU A 59 -13.92 -3.22 8.06
CA GLU A 59 -14.73 -4.14 8.85
C GLU A 59 -14.00 -4.56 10.14
N GLY A 60 -12.71 -4.88 10.01
CA GLY A 60 -11.86 -5.21 11.15
C GLY A 60 -11.72 -4.04 12.12
N ALA A 61 -11.49 -2.83 11.60
CA ALA A 61 -11.42 -1.62 12.40
C ALA A 61 -12.74 -1.33 13.12
N ALA A 62 -13.87 -1.45 12.42
CA ALA A 62 -15.22 -1.27 13.01
C ALA A 62 -15.49 -2.29 14.13
N ALA A 63 -15.14 -3.55 13.90
CA ALA A 63 -15.29 -4.60 14.91
C ALA A 63 -14.44 -4.35 16.16
N LEU A 64 -13.20 -3.85 15.99
CA LEU A 64 -12.31 -3.53 17.11
C LEU A 64 -12.77 -2.29 17.89
N LEU A 65 -13.12 -1.21 17.18
CA LEU A 65 -13.42 0.08 17.81
C LEU A 65 -14.82 0.13 18.39
N TRP A 66 -15.81 -0.41 17.66
CA TRP A 66 -17.23 -0.30 18.03
C TRP A 66 -17.90 -1.63 18.29
N LYS A 67 -17.18 -2.75 18.13
CA LYS A 67 -17.70 -4.13 18.25
C LYS A 67 -18.85 -4.42 17.28
N ASP A 68 -18.93 -3.70 16.17
CA ASP A 68 -19.95 -3.83 15.14
C ASP A 68 -19.33 -3.64 13.74
N SER A 69 -19.18 -4.74 12.99
CA SER A 69 -18.63 -4.73 11.63
C SER A 69 -19.53 -4.01 10.61
N ASN A 70 -20.82 -3.81 10.91
CA ASN A 70 -21.73 -3.06 10.03
C ASN A 70 -21.36 -1.57 9.93
N LEU A 71 -20.53 -1.07 10.85
CA LEU A 71 -20.02 0.29 10.84
C LEU A 71 -18.77 0.46 9.94
N ALA A 72 -18.47 -0.52 9.07
CA ALA A 72 -17.32 -0.49 8.18
C ALA A 72 -17.23 0.78 7.32
N LYS A 73 -18.36 1.31 6.85
CA LYS A 73 -18.39 2.56 6.07
C LYS A 73 -17.86 3.75 6.88
N ILE A 74 -18.27 3.88 8.13
CA ILE A 74 -17.82 4.94 9.04
C ILE A 74 -16.33 4.74 9.34
N ALA A 75 -15.91 3.49 9.54
CA ALA A 75 -14.50 3.16 9.73
C ALA A 75 -13.65 3.58 8.51
N ALA A 76 -14.06 3.24 7.29
CA ALA A 76 -13.35 3.59 6.06
C ALA A 76 -13.17 5.11 5.91
N GLU A 77 -14.23 5.89 6.16
CA GLU A 77 -14.17 7.35 6.11
C GLU A 77 -13.24 7.95 7.18
N THR A 78 -13.20 7.35 8.36
CA THR A 78 -12.38 7.81 9.49
C THR A 78 -10.90 7.43 9.33
N MET A 79 -10.63 6.26 8.76
CA MET A 79 -9.27 5.70 8.64
C MET A 79 -8.40 6.43 7.62
N LYS A 80 -8.99 7.20 6.70
CA LYS A 80 -8.22 7.95 5.69
C LYS A 80 -7.29 7.06 4.86
N ILE A 81 -7.87 6.03 4.24
CA ILE A 81 -7.13 4.98 3.52
C ILE A 81 -6.93 5.24 2.02
N THR A 82 -7.46 6.34 1.51
CA THR A 82 -7.34 6.69 0.08
C THR A 82 -5.98 7.30 -0.26
N ALA A 83 -5.59 7.23 -1.52
CA ALA A 83 -4.34 7.77 -2.01
C ALA A 83 -4.15 9.26 -1.65
N ASN A 84 -5.18 10.07 -1.84
CA ASN A 84 -5.13 11.50 -1.53
C ASN A 84 -5.04 11.79 -0.03
N ASP A 85 -5.77 11.05 0.79
CA ASP A 85 -5.69 11.18 2.25
C ASP A 85 -4.28 10.85 2.75
N LEU A 86 -3.72 9.72 2.29
CA LEU A 86 -2.40 9.25 2.71
C LEU A 86 -1.27 10.14 2.20
N LYS A 87 -1.44 10.75 1.03
CA LYS A 87 -0.54 11.79 0.53
C LYS A 87 -0.57 13.03 1.43
N GLY A 88 -1.76 13.46 1.84
CA GLY A 88 -1.94 14.58 2.77
C GLY A 88 -1.32 14.32 4.16
N LEU A 89 -1.28 13.07 4.58
CA LEU A 89 -0.65 12.61 5.83
C LEU A 89 0.85 12.33 5.69
N ASN A 90 1.46 12.52 4.51
CA ASN A 90 2.85 12.18 4.21
C ASN A 90 3.21 10.70 4.45
N ILE A 91 2.25 9.80 4.31
CA ILE A 91 2.47 8.34 4.36
C ILE A 91 2.85 7.83 2.96
N VAL A 92 2.30 8.44 1.91
CA VAL A 92 2.59 8.15 0.52
C VAL A 92 3.36 9.32 -0.09
N ASP A 93 4.44 9.03 -0.80
CA ASP A 93 5.31 10.03 -1.42
C ASP A 93 4.69 10.64 -2.68
N GLU A 94 4.00 9.82 -3.49
CA GLU A 94 3.43 10.26 -4.75
C GLU A 94 2.18 9.48 -5.11
N VAL A 95 1.17 10.16 -5.65
CA VAL A 95 -0.03 9.55 -6.21
C VAL A 95 0.09 9.55 -7.73
N ILE A 96 -0.09 8.38 -8.32
CA ILE A 96 -0.06 8.17 -9.77
C ILE A 96 -1.50 8.24 -10.28
N ASN A 97 -1.77 9.21 -11.14
CA ASN A 97 -3.10 9.34 -11.76
C ASN A 97 -3.37 8.17 -12.70
N GLU A 98 -4.60 7.73 -12.73
CA GLU A 98 -5.04 6.64 -13.59
C GLU A 98 -5.85 7.15 -14.78
N PRO A 99 -5.75 6.50 -15.96
CA PRO A 99 -6.59 6.82 -17.08
C PRO A 99 -8.08 6.51 -16.77
N LEU A 100 -8.99 7.15 -17.48
CA LEU A 100 -10.42 6.90 -17.33
C LEU A 100 -10.75 5.41 -17.54
N GLY A 101 -11.29 4.80 -16.49
CA GLY A 101 -11.63 3.38 -16.46
C GLY A 101 -10.58 2.49 -15.80
N GLY A 102 -9.50 3.06 -15.24
CA GLY A 102 -8.48 2.38 -14.44
C GLY A 102 -7.22 2.01 -15.21
N ALA A 103 -6.13 1.79 -14.48
CA ALA A 103 -4.79 1.51 -15.01
C ALA A 103 -4.72 0.34 -16.01
N HIS A 104 -5.59 -0.66 -15.85
CA HIS A 104 -5.64 -1.84 -16.73
C HIS A 104 -6.15 -1.53 -18.16
N LYS A 105 -6.75 -0.37 -18.37
CA LYS A 105 -7.29 0.04 -19.68
C LYS A 105 -6.22 0.61 -20.60
N ASP A 106 -5.23 1.28 -20.04
CA ASP A 106 -4.17 1.93 -20.80
C ASP A 106 -2.88 1.99 -19.97
N ILE A 107 -2.14 0.89 -20.03
CA ILE A 107 -0.87 0.74 -19.29
C ILE A 107 0.20 1.68 -19.86
N GLU A 108 0.16 2.00 -21.16
CA GLU A 108 1.16 2.84 -21.80
C GLU A 108 1.04 4.32 -21.39
N SER A 109 -0.15 4.75 -20.98
CA SER A 109 -0.38 6.12 -20.49
C SER A 109 0.08 6.35 -19.04
N LEU A 110 0.36 5.29 -18.29
CA LEU A 110 0.87 5.43 -16.94
C LEU A 110 2.27 6.03 -16.98
N PRO A 111 2.52 7.14 -16.29
CA PRO A 111 3.86 7.69 -16.23
C PRO A 111 4.81 6.64 -15.64
N PRO A 112 5.99 6.43 -16.25
CA PRO A 112 7.00 5.59 -15.61
C PRO A 112 7.31 6.18 -14.23
N PRO A 113 7.56 5.36 -13.22
CA PRO A 113 7.96 5.85 -11.92
C PRO A 113 9.15 6.79 -12.13
N ASN A 114 8.97 8.04 -11.70
CA ASN A 114 9.85 9.18 -12.03
C ASN A 114 11.23 9.00 -11.35
N SER A 115 12.02 8.06 -11.85
CA SER A 115 13.41 7.92 -11.42
C SER A 115 14.29 7.48 -12.59
N GLN A 116 15.17 8.38 -13.02
CA GLN A 116 16.34 8.04 -13.83
C GLN A 116 17.27 7.00 -13.14
N LYS A 117 16.86 6.47 -11.98
CA LYS A 117 17.54 5.45 -11.18
C LYS A 117 16.73 4.16 -11.01
N ALA A 118 15.60 4.00 -11.72
CA ALA A 118 14.75 2.81 -11.58
C ALA A 118 15.48 1.50 -11.98
N GLU A 119 16.50 1.58 -12.82
CA GLU A 119 17.30 0.42 -13.23
C GLU A 119 18.14 -0.19 -12.08
N GLN A 120 18.27 0.51 -10.94
CA GLN A 120 19.03 0.06 -9.77
C GLN A 120 18.17 -0.11 -8.51
N CYS A 121 16.85 -0.06 -8.63
CA CYS A 121 15.91 -0.15 -7.52
C CYS A 121 15.16 -1.48 -7.56
N ILE A 122 14.82 -2.00 -6.38
CA ILE A 122 13.81 -3.07 -6.26
C ILE A 122 12.44 -2.39 -6.29
N VAL A 123 11.57 -2.83 -7.19
CA VAL A 123 10.18 -2.35 -7.27
C VAL A 123 9.26 -3.46 -6.77
N CYS A 124 8.47 -3.16 -5.74
CA CYS A 124 7.49 -4.07 -5.17
C CYS A 124 6.08 -3.54 -5.47
N TYR A 125 5.17 -4.43 -5.87
CA TYR A 125 3.76 -4.10 -6.12
C TYR A 125 2.88 -4.69 -5.02
N ILE A 126 1.92 -3.91 -4.57
CA ILE A 126 0.91 -4.30 -3.55
C ILE A 126 -0.49 -4.22 -4.16
#